data_a653a2d646ababd80ea8eb8ba88f8b32
#
_entry.id   a653a2d646ababd80ea8eb8ba88f8b32
#
_cell.length_a   1.000
_cell.length_b   1.000
_cell.length_c   1.000
_cell.angle_alpha   90.00
_cell.angle_beta   90.00
_cell.angle_gamma   90.00
#
_symmetry.space_group_name_H-M   'P 1'
#
loop_
_entity.id
_entity.type
_entity.pdbx_description
1 polymer ?
#
loop_
_entity_poly.entity_id
_entity_poly.type
_entity_poly.pdbx_seq_one_letter_code
_entity_poly.pdbx_strand_id
1 'polypeptide(L)'
;YKRQIKDLPTQLIESFKSTLEESRQADILLHLVDASSPNRVSQEDTVVALLEDLDMEDIPRLTVYNKKDKLDQAFTPLAFPNLLISALDDQDITYLKSSIENFLMDQIMATYQVDLPASRGDIYSALQQGTIVKKEKFDKTNQSYKIEGYAKKDSYWQTLLEEGVDG
;
A
#
# COMPACT_ATOMS: atom_id res chain seq x y z
N TYR A 1 17.73 10.62 -30.32
CA TYR A 1 17.64 10.83 -28.86
C TYR A 1 17.40 9.49 -28.15
N LYS A 2 18.49 8.70 -28.01
CA LYS A 2 18.50 7.44 -27.25
C LYS A 2 19.23 7.74 -25.94
N ARG A 3 18.55 8.22 -24.92
CA ARG A 3 19.06 8.24 -23.54
C ARG A 3 17.93 7.80 -22.62
N GLN A 4 17.83 6.51 -22.47
CA GLN A 4 16.97 5.86 -21.49
C GLN A 4 17.85 4.93 -20.65
N ILE A 5 17.33 4.48 -19.52
CA ILE A 5 18.00 3.73 -18.45
C ILE A 5 19.06 2.70 -18.90
N LYS A 6 19.00 2.21 -20.14
CA LYS A 6 20.03 1.33 -20.73
C LYS A 6 21.43 1.96 -20.88
N ASP A 7 21.55 3.30 -20.81
CA ASP A 7 22.80 4.03 -20.98
C ASP A 7 23.17 4.88 -19.74
N LEU A 8 22.64 4.55 -18.56
CA LEU A 8 23.08 5.19 -17.32
C LEU A 8 24.52 4.74 -17.02
N PRO A 9 25.45 5.69 -16.75
CA PRO A 9 26.77 5.35 -16.23
C PRO A 9 26.63 4.49 -14.98
N THR A 10 27.47 3.46 -14.84
CA THR A 10 27.45 2.50 -13.74
C THR A 10 27.42 3.18 -12.36
N GLN A 11 28.10 4.31 -12.22
CA GLN A 11 28.09 5.14 -11.01
C GLN A 11 26.71 5.74 -10.67
N LEU A 12 25.91 6.09 -11.69
CA LEU A 12 24.53 6.57 -11.47
C LEU A 12 23.58 5.42 -11.08
N ILE A 13 23.80 4.22 -11.60
CA ILE A 13 23.06 3.03 -11.21
C ILE A 13 23.35 2.69 -9.74
N GLU A 14 24.61 2.71 -9.31
CA GLU A 14 24.99 2.47 -7.91
C GLU A 14 24.43 3.54 -6.96
N SER A 15 24.50 4.81 -7.35
CA SER A 15 23.90 5.89 -6.55
C SER A 15 22.38 5.76 -6.45
N PHE A 16 21.72 5.33 -7.53
CA PHE A 16 20.30 5.08 -7.55
C PHE A 16 19.90 3.87 -6.71
N LYS A 17 20.68 2.78 -6.77
CA LYS A 17 20.53 1.61 -5.90
C LYS A 17 20.63 2.00 -4.42
N SER A 18 21.62 2.79 -4.03
CA SER A 18 21.78 3.27 -2.66
C SER A 18 20.56 4.06 -2.16
N THR A 19 19.96 4.89 -3.02
CA THR A 19 18.74 5.62 -2.67
C THR A 19 17.54 4.69 -2.54
N LEU A 20 17.45 3.66 -3.38
CA LEU A 20 16.36 2.67 -3.32
C LEU A 20 16.51 1.69 -2.16
N GLU A 21 17.73 1.42 -1.68
CA GLU A 21 17.95 0.58 -0.50
C GLU A 21 17.21 1.11 0.74
N GLU A 22 17.06 2.43 0.88
CA GLU A 22 16.24 3.02 1.94
C GLU A 22 14.76 2.64 1.81
N SER A 23 14.31 2.32 0.59
CA SER A 23 12.92 1.92 0.30
C SER A 23 12.63 0.46 0.65
N ARG A 24 13.63 -0.35 1.03
CA ARG A 24 13.42 -1.75 1.47
C ARG A 24 12.51 -1.87 2.70
N GLN A 25 12.41 -0.81 3.49
CA GLN A 25 11.55 -0.76 4.68
C GLN A 25 10.15 -0.20 4.39
N ALA A 26 9.83 0.04 3.12
CA ALA A 26 8.51 0.54 2.74
C ALA A 26 7.44 -0.55 2.92
N ASP A 27 6.28 -0.17 3.43
CA ASP A 27 5.13 -1.07 3.53
C ASP A 27 4.50 -1.34 2.15
N ILE A 28 4.61 -0.40 1.19
CA ILE A 28 4.15 -0.53 -0.20
C ILE A 28 5.07 0.25 -1.14
N LEU A 29 5.08 -0.12 -2.42
CA LEU A 29 5.73 0.62 -3.50
C LEU A 29 4.69 1.21 -4.46
N LEU A 30 4.89 2.47 -4.86
CA LEU A 30 4.16 3.09 -5.96
C LEU A 30 5.06 3.16 -7.19
N HIS A 31 4.75 2.35 -8.22
CA HIS A 31 5.46 2.36 -9.49
C HIS A 31 4.76 3.31 -10.47
N LEU A 32 5.31 4.50 -10.65
CA LEU A 32 4.76 5.49 -11.56
C LEU A 32 5.31 5.30 -12.98
N VAL A 33 4.41 5.08 -13.94
CA VAL A 33 4.73 4.78 -15.34
C VAL A 33 4.11 5.82 -16.27
N ASP A 34 4.86 6.30 -17.26
CA ASP A 34 4.32 7.10 -18.36
C ASP A 34 3.59 6.19 -19.36
N ALA A 35 2.24 6.20 -19.30
CA ALA A 35 1.39 5.37 -20.16
C ALA A 35 1.58 5.67 -21.64
N SER A 36 1.97 6.89 -21.99
CA SER A 36 2.16 7.34 -23.38
C SER A 36 3.57 7.04 -23.94
N SER A 37 4.48 6.50 -23.10
CA SER A 37 5.85 6.22 -23.54
C SER A 37 5.90 5.05 -24.53
N PRO A 38 6.52 5.20 -25.71
CA PRO A 38 6.70 4.12 -26.67
C PRO A 38 7.63 3.01 -26.15
N ASN A 39 8.43 3.31 -25.13
CA ASN A 39 9.36 2.36 -24.51
C ASN A 39 8.86 1.84 -23.15
N ARG A 40 7.56 2.04 -22.84
CA ARG A 40 6.95 1.69 -21.57
C ARG A 40 7.27 0.26 -21.12
N VAL A 41 7.06 -0.71 -22.00
CA VAL A 41 7.30 -2.14 -21.71
C VAL A 41 8.72 -2.37 -21.23
N SER A 42 9.70 -1.90 -21.98
CA SER A 42 11.13 -2.04 -21.61
C SER A 42 11.49 -1.30 -20.32
N GLN A 43 10.80 -0.21 -20.01
CA GLN A 43 10.99 0.54 -18.76
C GLN A 43 10.42 -0.22 -17.56
N GLU A 44 9.23 -0.80 -17.70
CA GLU A 44 8.61 -1.65 -16.69
C GLU A 44 9.47 -2.88 -16.40
N ASP A 45 9.96 -3.59 -17.44
CA ASP A 45 10.87 -4.75 -17.29
C ASP A 45 12.14 -4.37 -16.54
N THR A 46 12.70 -3.17 -16.83
CA THR A 46 13.91 -2.69 -16.15
C THR A 46 13.67 -2.43 -14.67
N VAL A 47 12.50 -1.89 -14.30
CA VAL A 47 12.14 -1.66 -12.88
C VAL A 47 11.92 -2.98 -12.16
N VAL A 48 11.26 -3.96 -12.80
CA VAL A 48 11.08 -5.30 -12.21
C VAL A 48 12.43 -5.94 -11.92
N ALA A 49 13.34 -6.00 -12.90
CA ALA A 49 14.67 -6.55 -12.72
C ALA A 49 15.49 -5.81 -11.63
N LEU A 50 15.30 -4.50 -11.49
CA LEU A 50 15.95 -3.72 -10.44
C LEU A 50 15.41 -4.05 -9.04
N LEU A 51 14.09 -4.24 -8.91
CA LEU A 51 13.49 -4.64 -7.65
C LEU A 51 13.93 -6.04 -7.21
N GLU A 52 14.03 -6.99 -8.15
CA GLU A 52 14.59 -8.33 -7.93
C GLU A 52 16.07 -8.25 -7.46
N ASP A 53 16.89 -7.42 -8.12
CA ASP A 53 18.31 -7.23 -7.78
C ASP A 53 18.52 -6.57 -6.39
N LEU A 54 17.48 -5.92 -5.88
CA LEU A 54 17.45 -5.28 -4.56
C LEU A 54 16.69 -6.10 -3.50
N ASP A 55 16.27 -7.32 -3.77
CA ASP A 55 15.42 -8.16 -2.89
C ASP A 55 14.17 -7.40 -2.41
N MET A 56 13.48 -6.68 -3.32
CA MET A 56 12.30 -5.85 -3.04
C MET A 56 11.04 -6.34 -3.79
N GLU A 57 11.10 -7.49 -4.45
CA GLU A 57 9.98 -8.05 -5.23
C GLU A 57 8.78 -8.43 -4.37
N ASP A 58 9.01 -8.78 -3.09
CA ASP A 58 7.96 -9.15 -2.13
C ASP A 58 7.21 -7.95 -1.54
N ILE A 59 7.72 -6.72 -1.72
CA ILE A 59 7.03 -5.52 -1.25
C ILE A 59 5.81 -5.27 -2.14
N PRO A 60 4.58 -5.19 -1.55
CA PRO A 60 3.36 -4.95 -2.32
C PRO A 60 3.49 -3.71 -3.20
N ARG A 61 3.20 -3.84 -4.51
CA ARG A 61 3.39 -2.77 -5.48
C ARG A 61 2.09 -2.39 -6.18
N LEU A 62 1.75 -1.10 -6.17
CA LEU A 62 0.68 -0.51 -6.97
C LEU A 62 1.30 0.23 -8.17
N THR A 63 0.96 -0.20 -9.40
CA THR A 63 1.43 0.48 -10.60
C THR A 63 0.45 1.58 -11.02
N VAL A 64 0.95 2.80 -11.17
CA VAL A 64 0.15 3.96 -11.56
C VAL A 64 0.59 4.42 -12.95
N TYR A 65 -0.22 4.13 -13.95
CA TYR A 65 -0.04 4.58 -15.32
C TYR A 65 -0.57 6.02 -15.45
N ASN A 66 0.34 6.97 -15.60
CA ASN A 66 0.01 8.40 -15.74
C ASN A 66 -0.03 8.81 -17.21
N LYS A 67 -0.56 9.99 -17.49
CA LYS A 67 -0.75 10.62 -18.79
C LYS A 67 -1.81 9.92 -19.65
N LYS A 68 -2.90 9.46 -19.03
CA LYS A 68 -4.11 8.96 -19.69
C LYS A 68 -4.61 9.90 -20.81
N ASP A 69 -4.47 11.21 -20.59
CA ASP A 69 -4.83 12.27 -21.52
C ASP A 69 -4.07 12.26 -22.86
N LYS A 70 -2.94 11.53 -22.93
CA LYS A 70 -2.12 11.39 -24.14
C LYS A 70 -2.32 10.08 -24.89
N LEU A 71 -3.27 9.26 -24.48
CA LEU A 71 -3.54 7.98 -25.10
C LEU A 71 -4.56 8.13 -26.22
N ASP A 72 -4.14 7.85 -27.46
CA ASP A 72 -4.99 7.88 -28.64
C ASP A 72 -5.70 6.54 -28.92
N GLN A 73 -5.33 5.47 -28.21
CA GLN A 73 -5.80 4.10 -28.43
C GLN A 73 -6.13 3.41 -27.11
N ALA A 74 -6.78 2.23 -27.20
CA ALA A 74 -7.04 1.38 -26.05
C ALA A 74 -5.73 1.02 -25.35
N PHE A 75 -5.68 1.30 -24.05
CA PHE A 75 -4.53 1.03 -23.19
C PHE A 75 -4.67 -0.35 -22.54
N THR A 76 -3.60 -1.14 -22.59
CA THR A 76 -3.53 -2.43 -21.90
C THR A 76 -2.42 -2.38 -20.87
N PRO A 77 -2.73 -2.46 -19.55
CA PRO A 77 -1.72 -2.52 -18.51
C PRO A 77 -1.01 -3.87 -18.52
N LEU A 78 0.26 -3.90 -18.10
CA LEU A 78 1.05 -5.11 -17.94
C LEU A 78 1.13 -5.58 -16.49
N ALA A 79 1.05 -4.65 -15.55
CA ALA A 79 1.15 -4.94 -14.13
C ALA A 79 -0.22 -4.88 -13.44
N PHE A 80 -0.36 -5.67 -12.36
CA PHE A 80 -1.53 -5.69 -11.48
C PHE A 80 -1.08 -5.77 -10.01
N PRO A 81 -1.77 -5.06 -9.08
CA PRO A 81 -2.84 -4.09 -9.31
C PRO A 81 -2.33 -2.81 -10.00
N ASN A 82 -3.22 -2.12 -10.70
CA ASN A 82 -2.85 -0.88 -11.38
C ASN A 82 -3.98 0.16 -11.41
N LEU A 83 -3.59 1.40 -11.71
CA LEU A 83 -4.48 2.53 -11.98
C LEU A 83 -4.03 3.21 -13.27
N LEU A 84 -4.99 3.73 -14.04
CA LEU A 84 -4.73 4.57 -15.20
C LEU A 84 -5.32 5.96 -14.93
N ILE A 85 -4.46 6.98 -14.88
CA ILE A 85 -4.81 8.34 -14.48
C ILE A 85 -4.20 9.39 -15.39
N SER A 86 -4.75 10.60 -15.33
CA SER A 86 -4.07 11.83 -15.72
C SER A 86 -3.80 12.69 -14.49
N ALA A 87 -2.54 13.03 -14.24
CA ALA A 87 -2.18 13.95 -13.16
C ALA A 87 -2.69 15.38 -13.39
N LEU A 88 -3.27 15.67 -14.55
CA LEU A 88 -3.90 16.96 -14.90
C LEU A 88 -5.41 16.96 -14.60
N ASP A 89 -5.99 15.83 -14.18
CA ASP A 89 -7.40 15.68 -13.86
C ASP A 89 -7.58 15.54 -12.35
N ASP A 90 -8.27 16.50 -11.74
CA ASP A 90 -8.52 16.50 -10.28
C ASP A 90 -9.35 15.30 -9.81
N GLN A 91 -10.22 14.75 -10.66
CA GLN A 91 -10.99 13.55 -10.33
C GLN A 91 -10.08 12.31 -10.28
N ASP A 92 -9.16 12.18 -11.25
CA ASP A 92 -8.16 11.11 -11.25
C ASP A 92 -7.22 11.21 -10.04
N ILE A 93 -6.85 12.43 -9.62
CA ILE A 93 -6.05 12.63 -8.40
C ILE A 93 -6.81 12.24 -7.15
N THR A 94 -8.11 12.56 -7.07
CA THR A 94 -8.96 12.14 -5.95
C THR A 94 -9.09 10.62 -5.92
N TYR A 95 -9.30 10.00 -7.08
CA TYR A 95 -9.35 8.54 -7.23
C TYR A 95 -8.02 7.87 -6.86
N LEU A 96 -6.88 8.43 -7.28
CA LEU A 96 -5.55 7.94 -6.91
C LEU A 96 -5.36 7.91 -5.39
N LYS A 97 -5.70 9.00 -4.69
CA LYS A 97 -5.57 9.09 -3.22
C LYS A 97 -6.36 7.99 -2.52
N SER A 98 -7.65 7.87 -2.85
CA SER A 98 -8.50 6.82 -2.25
C SER A 98 -8.03 5.41 -2.59
N SER A 99 -7.51 5.20 -3.80
CA SER A 99 -6.98 3.90 -4.22
C SER A 99 -5.69 3.53 -3.48
N ILE A 100 -4.80 4.50 -3.22
CA ILE A 100 -3.60 4.28 -2.40
C ILE A 100 -3.99 3.92 -0.96
N GLU A 101 -4.95 4.66 -0.36
CA GLU A 101 -5.45 4.38 0.98
C GLU A 101 -6.03 2.97 1.08
N ASN A 102 -6.90 2.59 0.14
CA ASN A 102 -7.48 1.25 0.11
C ASN A 102 -6.41 0.18 -0.08
N PHE A 103 -5.48 0.37 -1.02
CA PHE A 103 -4.39 -0.57 -1.27
C PHE A 103 -3.52 -0.75 -0.03
N LEU A 104 -3.16 0.35 0.65
CA LEU A 104 -2.39 0.31 1.88
C LEU A 104 -3.14 -0.47 2.97
N MET A 105 -4.43 -0.16 3.17
CA MET A 105 -5.26 -0.86 4.15
C MET A 105 -5.34 -2.36 3.87
N ASP A 106 -5.56 -2.75 2.60
CA ASP A 106 -5.66 -4.15 2.21
C ASP A 106 -4.34 -4.92 2.38
N GLN A 107 -3.21 -4.25 2.16
CA GLN A 107 -1.89 -4.89 2.25
C GLN A 107 -1.39 -5.04 3.69
N ILE A 108 -1.54 -4.01 4.51
CA ILE A 108 -0.88 -3.95 5.82
C ILE A 108 -1.82 -4.08 7.02
N MET A 109 -3.14 -3.97 6.81
CA MET A 109 -4.11 -4.00 7.91
C MET A 109 -5.00 -5.25 7.83
N ALA A 110 -5.32 -5.80 8.99
CA ALA A 110 -6.35 -6.83 9.18
C ALA A 110 -7.57 -6.21 9.88
N THR A 111 -8.77 -6.59 9.47
CA THR A 111 -9.99 -6.19 10.17
C THR A 111 -10.15 -7.02 11.45
N TYR A 112 -10.66 -6.40 12.50
CA TYR A 112 -11.05 -7.11 13.71
C TYR A 112 -12.44 -6.70 14.19
N GLN A 113 -13.07 -7.63 14.93
CA GLN A 113 -14.27 -7.39 15.72
C GLN A 113 -14.05 -8.04 17.08
N VAL A 114 -14.27 -7.27 18.14
CA VAL A 114 -14.09 -7.77 19.51
C VAL A 114 -15.25 -7.32 20.38
N ASP A 115 -15.69 -8.21 21.27
CA ASP A 115 -16.64 -7.92 22.36
C ASP A 115 -15.85 -7.86 23.67
N LEU A 116 -15.54 -6.65 24.14
CA LEU A 116 -14.64 -6.39 25.24
C LEU A 116 -15.42 -6.09 26.52
N PRO A 117 -15.33 -6.89 27.58
CA PRO A 117 -15.95 -6.61 28.86
C PRO A 117 -15.56 -5.21 29.40
N ALA A 118 -16.50 -4.48 29.95
CA ALA A 118 -16.26 -3.13 30.48
C ALA A 118 -15.24 -3.11 31.63
N SER A 119 -15.00 -4.25 32.27
CA SER A 119 -13.95 -4.41 33.30
C SER A 119 -12.52 -4.37 32.75
N ARG A 120 -12.34 -4.59 31.42
CA ARG A 120 -11.04 -4.61 30.74
C ARG A 120 -10.70 -3.22 30.17
N GLY A 121 -10.78 -2.20 31.01
CA GLY A 121 -10.42 -0.83 30.63
C GLY A 121 -8.95 -0.66 30.22
N ASP A 122 -8.08 -1.54 30.71
CA ASP A 122 -6.69 -1.67 30.30
C ASP A 122 -6.55 -1.97 28.80
N ILE A 123 -7.23 -3.03 28.33
CA ILE A 123 -7.23 -3.43 26.92
C ILE A 123 -7.97 -2.40 26.07
N TYR A 124 -9.09 -1.88 26.56
CA TYR A 124 -9.80 -0.83 25.83
C TYR A 124 -8.90 0.37 25.50
N SER A 125 -8.18 0.88 26.52
CA SER A 125 -7.27 2.02 26.32
C SER A 125 -6.12 1.68 25.38
N ALA A 126 -5.60 0.47 25.46
CA ALA A 126 -4.52 0.01 24.62
C ALA A 126 -4.97 -0.20 23.15
N LEU A 127 -6.19 -0.73 22.91
CA LEU A 127 -6.78 -0.82 21.56
C LEU A 127 -6.94 0.54 20.91
N GLN A 128 -7.40 1.54 21.66
CA GLN A 128 -7.56 2.92 21.17
C GLN A 128 -6.22 3.55 20.73
N GLN A 129 -5.09 3.14 21.32
CA GLN A 129 -3.77 3.66 20.99
C GLN A 129 -3.03 2.83 19.96
N GLY A 130 -3.26 1.53 19.91
CA GLY A 130 -2.50 0.58 19.09
C GLY A 130 -3.18 0.13 17.81
N THR A 131 -4.46 0.49 17.59
CA THR A 131 -5.26 0.09 16.43
C THR A 131 -6.06 1.27 15.86
N ILE A 132 -6.70 1.05 14.71
CA ILE A 132 -7.65 2.02 14.12
C ILE A 132 -9.07 1.55 14.47
N VAL A 133 -9.72 2.20 15.42
CA VAL A 133 -11.11 1.94 15.77
C VAL A 133 -12.02 2.59 14.75
N LYS A 134 -12.85 1.79 14.05
CA LYS A 134 -13.81 2.25 13.03
C LYS A 134 -15.19 2.49 13.60
N LYS A 135 -15.64 1.57 14.45
CA LYS A 135 -16.93 1.64 15.14
C LYS A 135 -16.80 1.13 16.55
N GLU A 136 -17.59 1.73 17.43
CA GLU A 136 -17.69 1.35 18.82
C GLU A 136 -19.12 1.48 19.29
N LYS A 137 -19.59 0.50 20.06
CA LYS A 137 -20.91 0.52 20.67
C LYS A 137 -20.89 -0.17 22.03
N PHE A 138 -21.36 0.52 23.05
CA PHE A 138 -21.54 -0.10 24.37
C PHE A 138 -22.84 -0.91 24.43
N ASP A 139 -22.74 -2.18 24.79
CA ASP A 139 -23.86 -3.08 25.04
C ASP A 139 -24.19 -3.08 26.54
N LYS A 140 -25.28 -2.42 26.89
CA LYS A 140 -25.75 -2.31 28.29
C LYS A 140 -26.17 -3.63 28.88
N THR A 141 -26.62 -4.57 28.09
CA THR A 141 -27.12 -5.88 28.54
C THR A 141 -25.94 -6.76 28.98
N ASN A 142 -24.89 -6.79 28.18
CA ASN A 142 -23.71 -7.61 28.41
C ASN A 142 -22.60 -6.85 29.15
N GLN A 143 -22.77 -5.55 29.42
CA GLN A 143 -21.76 -4.70 30.01
C GLN A 143 -20.41 -4.79 29.25
N SER A 144 -20.48 -4.70 27.93
CA SER A 144 -19.33 -4.85 27.04
C SER A 144 -19.29 -3.80 25.94
N TYR A 145 -18.11 -3.55 25.39
CA TYR A 145 -17.88 -2.73 24.22
C TYR A 145 -17.74 -3.62 22.97
N LYS A 146 -18.62 -3.45 21.99
CA LYS A 146 -18.45 -4.03 20.65
C LYS A 146 -17.65 -3.06 19.81
N ILE A 147 -16.43 -3.48 19.46
CA ILE A 147 -15.46 -2.65 18.74
C ILE A 147 -15.11 -3.32 17.41
N GLU A 148 -15.19 -2.56 16.35
CA GLU A 148 -14.76 -2.94 15.00
C GLU A 148 -13.65 -2.00 14.56
N GLY A 149 -12.61 -2.55 13.93
CA GLY A 149 -11.49 -1.73 13.49
C GLY A 149 -10.47 -2.46 12.62
N TYR A 150 -9.29 -1.88 12.57
CA TYR A 150 -8.14 -2.42 11.83
C TYR A 150 -6.93 -2.49 12.74
N ALA A 151 -6.22 -3.61 12.71
CA ALA A 151 -4.93 -3.81 13.35
C ALA A 151 -3.88 -4.06 12.27
N LYS A 152 -2.63 -3.64 12.48
CA LYS A 152 -1.55 -3.96 11.56
C LYS A 152 -1.35 -5.49 11.53
N LYS A 153 -1.27 -6.07 10.32
CA LYS A 153 -0.96 -7.50 10.11
C LYS A 153 0.37 -7.84 10.78
N ASP A 154 0.51 -9.08 11.22
CA ASP A 154 1.71 -9.60 11.90
C ASP A 154 2.13 -8.79 13.13
N SER A 155 1.20 -8.04 13.73
CA SER A 155 1.42 -7.30 14.96
C SER A 155 0.89 -8.05 16.19
N TYR A 156 1.40 -7.67 17.36
CA TYR A 156 0.86 -8.13 18.64
C TYR A 156 -0.68 -8.01 18.74
N TRP A 157 -1.23 -6.94 18.17
CA TRP A 157 -2.67 -6.69 18.19
C TRP A 157 -3.47 -7.70 17.37
N GLN A 158 -2.97 -8.09 16.18
CA GLN A 158 -3.63 -9.12 15.40
C GLN A 158 -3.67 -10.44 16.18
N THR A 159 -2.54 -10.87 16.73
CA THR A 159 -2.45 -12.11 17.52
C THR A 159 -3.39 -12.07 18.73
N LEU A 160 -3.36 -10.98 19.50
CA LEU A 160 -4.22 -10.83 20.69
C LEU A 160 -5.71 -10.87 20.35
N LEU A 161 -6.10 -10.26 19.22
CA LEU A 161 -7.49 -10.18 18.78
C LEU A 161 -7.99 -11.49 18.16
N GLU A 162 -7.10 -12.30 17.56
CA GLU A 162 -7.43 -13.63 17.02
C GLU A 162 -7.50 -14.70 18.12
N GLU A 163 -6.64 -14.64 19.12
CA GLU A 163 -6.62 -15.57 20.25
C GLU A 163 -7.77 -15.33 21.25
N GLY A 164 -8.44 -14.19 21.16
CA GLY A 164 -9.47 -13.75 22.08
C GLY A 164 -8.92 -12.97 23.27
N VAL A 165 -9.69 -11.99 23.72
CA VAL A 165 -9.33 -11.07 24.81
C VAL A 165 -9.56 -11.68 26.20
N ASP A 166 -9.80 -12.98 26.26
CA ASP A 166 -10.19 -13.73 27.45
C ASP A 166 -8.99 -14.32 28.25
N GLY A 167 -7.78 -13.86 27.97
CA GLY A 167 -6.55 -14.25 28.67
C GLY A 167 -6.26 -13.43 29.93
#